data_bfa611b6282c10ed0481931c76907610
#
_entry.id   bfa611b6282c10ed0481931c76907610
#
_cell.length_a   1.000
_cell.length_b   1.000
_cell.length_c   1.000
_cell.angle_alpha   90.00
_cell.angle_beta   90.00
_cell.angle_gamma   90.00
#
_symmetry.space_group_name_H-M   'P 1'
#
loop_
_entity.id
_entity.type
_entity.pdbx_description
1 polymer ?
#
loop_
_entity_poly.entity_id
_entity_poly.type
_entity_poly.pdbx_seq_one_letter_code
_entity_poly.pdbx_strand_id
1 'polypeptide(L)'
;MKKKVFASDFDGTLYFYKAEVKLPPENVEKIRQYQAAGHLFGLCTGRQVGGLTPFITGLVKPDFYITSSGANIVDGDMKPILKRGVDRDVADALVRELNPKGYRLTLDVEGDICVFAPMDYPGKYYVITGVDDAPKGLIHQVSVHTESLEDAARLSASINERYGDRVEAFQNVIEIDIAPRGCSKGKGVMALREHMKDAYGDFTLFGIGDSINDLPLLEAADVSYTFPYAPEICRKTATKVVDTIVDALVDSMES
;
A
#
# COMPACT_ATOMS: atom_id res chain seq x y z
N MET A 1 -0.50 29.81 1.95
CA MET A 1 -0.14 28.86 0.87
C MET A 1 -1.12 27.68 0.96
N LYS A 2 -1.65 27.20 -0.17
CA LYS A 2 -2.57 26.05 -0.17
C LYS A 2 -1.82 24.81 0.34
N LYS A 3 -2.45 24.03 1.22
CA LYS A 3 -1.88 22.77 1.73
C LYS A 3 -1.68 21.79 0.57
N LYS A 4 -0.58 21.05 0.58
CA LYS A 4 -0.26 20.00 -0.37
C LYS A 4 -0.14 18.67 0.38
N VAL A 5 -0.72 17.62 -0.15
CA VAL A 5 -0.71 16.27 0.43
C VAL A 5 -0.10 15.33 -0.60
N PHE A 6 0.98 14.66 -0.27
CA PHE A 6 1.70 13.76 -1.15
C PHE A 6 1.55 12.31 -0.69
N ALA A 7 0.90 11.49 -1.48
CA ALA A 7 0.73 10.06 -1.23
C ALA A 7 1.71 9.26 -2.11
N SER A 8 2.63 8.56 -1.48
CA SER A 8 3.65 7.77 -2.17
C SER A 8 3.41 6.28 -2.00
N ASP A 9 3.49 5.54 -3.10
CA ASP A 9 3.76 4.11 -2.99
C ASP A 9 5.12 3.88 -2.31
N PHE A 10 5.37 2.65 -1.89
CA PHE A 10 6.56 2.28 -1.13
C PHE A 10 7.55 1.46 -1.95
N ASP A 11 7.13 0.29 -2.43
CA ASP A 11 7.99 -0.69 -3.10
C ASP A 11 8.24 -0.33 -4.57
N GLY A 12 9.49 -0.11 -4.94
CA GLY A 12 9.84 0.33 -6.30
C GLY A 12 9.71 1.85 -6.48
N THR A 13 9.13 2.57 -5.52
CA THR A 13 8.92 4.02 -5.56
C THR A 13 9.80 4.76 -4.55
N LEU A 14 9.70 4.41 -3.28
CA LEU A 14 10.50 4.98 -2.19
C LEU A 14 11.58 4.01 -1.71
N TYR A 15 11.30 2.71 -1.73
CA TYR A 15 12.14 1.63 -1.24
C TYR A 15 12.48 0.64 -2.36
N PHE A 16 13.77 0.33 -2.52
CA PHE A 16 14.32 -0.46 -3.63
C PHE A 16 15.04 -1.71 -3.12
N TYR A 17 14.37 -2.85 -3.08
CA TYR A 17 14.93 -4.11 -2.54
C TYR A 17 16.27 -4.55 -3.11
N LYS A 18 16.46 -4.34 -4.42
CA LYS A 18 17.61 -4.80 -5.18
C LYS A 18 18.76 -3.79 -5.18
N ALA A 19 18.53 -2.57 -4.69
CA ALA A 19 19.55 -1.56 -4.62
C ALA A 19 20.46 -1.77 -3.41
N GLU A 20 21.72 -1.36 -3.52
CA GLU A 20 22.65 -1.34 -2.41
C GLU A 20 22.15 -0.44 -1.27
N VAL A 21 21.67 0.75 -1.64
CA VAL A 21 20.97 1.67 -0.74
C VAL A 21 19.46 1.55 -1.00
N LYS A 22 18.78 0.81 -0.12
CA LYS A 22 17.37 0.47 -0.30
C LYS A 22 16.42 1.65 -0.11
N LEU A 23 16.77 2.59 0.77
CA LEU A 23 16.05 3.84 0.99
C LEU A 23 17.06 4.98 0.84
N PRO A 24 17.14 5.62 -0.33
CA PRO A 24 18.12 6.68 -0.61
C PRO A 24 18.02 7.84 0.39
N PRO A 25 19.14 8.29 0.97
CA PRO A 25 19.14 9.40 1.94
C PRO A 25 18.54 10.70 1.38
N GLU A 26 18.72 10.96 0.09
CA GLU A 26 18.15 12.11 -0.61
C GLU A 26 16.63 12.09 -0.62
N ASN A 27 15.99 10.92 -0.73
CA ASN A 27 14.55 10.76 -0.63
C ASN A 27 14.07 11.17 0.77
N VAL A 28 14.76 10.66 1.82
CA VAL A 28 14.45 10.95 3.22
C VAL A 28 14.59 12.44 3.50
N GLU A 29 15.67 13.05 3.05
CA GLU A 29 15.93 14.48 3.25
C GLU A 29 14.89 15.35 2.54
N LYS A 30 14.51 15.01 1.30
CA LYS A 30 13.51 15.76 0.55
C LYS A 30 12.11 15.64 1.20
N ILE A 31 11.74 14.46 1.72
CA ILE A 31 10.50 14.30 2.46
C ILE A 31 10.48 15.21 3.70
N ARG A 32 11.57 15.25 4.46
CA ARG A 32 11.67 16.15 5.63
C ARG A 32 11.54 17.63 5.26
N GLN A 33 12.16 18.05 4.15
CA GLN A 33 12.02 19.41 3.62
C GLN A 33 10.58 19.72 3.21
N TYR A 34 9.90 18.77 2.57
CA TYR A 34 8.50 18.87 2.18
C TYR A 34 7.59 19.06 3.40
N GLN A 35 7.79 18.27 4.44
CA GLN A 35 7.05 18.39 5.69
C GLN A 35 7.39 19.69 6.45
N ALA A 36 8.67 20.10 6.47
CA ALA A 36 9.11 21.36 7.09
C ALA A 36 8.52 22.60 6.40
N ALA A 37 8.21 22.50 5.09
CA ALA A 37 7.48 23.54 4.35
C ALA A 37 5.97 23.58 4.70
N GLY A 38 5.52 22.73 5.63
CA GLY A 38 4.14 22.68 6.11
C GLY A 38 3.21 21.81 5.27
N HIS A 39 3.74 20.97 4.38
CA HIS A 39 2.99 20.01 3.58
C HIS A 39 2.92 18.66 4.28
N LEU A 40 2.08 17.74 3.77
CA LEU A 40 1.90 16.42 4.34
C LEU A 40 2.42 15.35 3.37
N PHE A 41 3.20 14.42 3.88
CA PHE A 41 3.71 13.26 3.16
C PHE A 41 3.25 11.97 3.83
N GLY A 42 2.68 11.04 3.06
CA GLY A 42 2.27 9.74 3.58
C GLY A 42 2.48 8.60 2.60
N LEU A 43 2.36 7.39 3.11
CA LEU A 43 2.52 6.16 2.34
C LEU A 43 1.18 5.59 1.91
N CYS A 44 1.13 5.05 0.68
CA CYS A 44 -0.05 4.41 0.09
C CYS A 44 0.37 3.09 -0.57
N THR A 45 0.23 1.97 0.13
CA THR A 45 0.87 0.70 -0.22
C THR A 45 -0.04 -0.51 -0.01
N GLY A 46 0.26 -1.63 -0.68
CA GLY A 46 -0.31 -2.94 -0.38
C GLY A 46 0.21 -3.56 0.91
N ARG A 47 1.34 -3.06 1.46
CA ARG A 47 1.86 -3.57 2.73
C ARG A 47 0.95 -3.19 3.91
N GLN A 48 0.95 -4.03 4.94
CA GLN A 48 0.43 -3.73 6.27
C GLN A 48 1.40 -2.82 7.05
N VAL A 49 0.93 -2.16 8.10
CA VAL A 49 1.76 -1.27 8.94
C VAL A 49 3.01 -1.98 9.48
N GLY A 50 2.86 -3.20 10.01
CA GLY A 50 3.98 -4.02 10.48
C GLY A 50 5.00 -4.34 9.39
N GLY A 51 4.58 -4.32 8.11
CA GLY A 51 5.41 -4.52 6.93
C GLY A 51 6.22 -3.29 6.51
N LEU A 52 5.93 -2.12 7.08
CA LEU A 52 6.62 -0.85 6.79
C LEU A 52 7.60 -0.46 7.89
N THR A 53 7.18 -0.57 9.15
CA THR A 53 7.89 -0.02 10.30
C THR A 53 9.36 -0.41 10.39
N PRO A 54 9.80 -1.66 10.12
CA PRO A 54 11.23 -2.02 10.19
C PRO A 54 12.12 -1.27 9.20
N PHE A 55 11.54 -0.75 8.11
CA PHE A 55 12.29 -0.13 7.02
C PHE A 55 12.32 1.40 7.09
N ILE A 56 11.38 2.03 7.80
CA ILE A 56 11.24 3.48 7.85
C ILE A 56 11.48 4.10 9.23
N THR A 57 11.43 3.30 10.31
CA THR A 57 11.58 3.81 11.69
C THR A 57 12.90 4.56 11.86
N GLY A 58 12.80 5.79 12.38
CA GLY A 58 13.95 6.68 12.56
C GLY A 58 14.43 7.39 11.28
N LEU A 59 13.93 7.01 10.12
CA LEU A 59 14.29 7.60 8.83
C LEU A 59 13.21 8.56 8.33
N VAL A 60 11.99 8.05 8.14
CA VAL A 60 10.83 8.81 7.69
C VAL A 60 9.72 8.69 8.72
N LYS A 61 9.05 9.79 9.05
CA LYS A 61 7.80 9.79 9.82
C LYS A 61 6.69 10.31 8.91
N PRO A 62 5.94 9.41 8.23
CA PRO A 62 4.78 9.81 7.43
C PRO A 62 3.70 10.48 8.28
N ASP A 63 2.97 11.43 7.71
CA ASP A 63 1.83 12.09 8.34
C ASP A 63 0.57 11.23 8.30
N PHE A 64 0.53 10.24 7.41
CA PHE A 64 -0.53 9.24 7.29
C PHE A 64 -0.01 7.97 6.61
N TYR A 65 -0.75 6.89 6.83
CA TYR A 65 -0.51 5.60 6.19
C TYR A 65 -1.82 5.07 5.61
N ILE A 66 -1.80 4.78 4.32
CA ILE A 66 -2.83 4.03 3.62
C ILE A 66 -2.20 2.67 3.31
N THR A 67 -2.59 1.66 4.05
CA THR A 67 -2.01 0.31 4.02
C THR A 67 -3.03 -0.72 3.57
N SER A 68 -2.55 -1.93 3.26
CA SER A 68 -3.39 -3.06 2.87
C SER A 68 -4.35 -2.69 1.74
N SER A 69 -3.78 -2.09 0.68
CA SER A 69 -4.52 -1.65 -0.51
C SER A 69 -5.71 -0.73 -0.20
N GLY A 70 -5.58 0.12 0.82
CA GLY A 70 -6.60 1.08 1.24
C GLY A 70 -7.61 0.56 2.26
N ALA A 71 -7.45 -0.66 2.78
CA ALA A 71 -8.32 -1.24 3.78
C ALA A 71 -8.06 -0.70 5.20
N ASN A 72 -6.82 -0.27 5.49
CA ASN A 72 -6.45 0.32 6.77
C ASN A 72 -5.78 1.68 6.55
N ILE A 73 -6.39 2.73 7.09
CA ILE A 73 -5.88 4.11 7.03
C ILE A 73 -5.71 4.62 8.45
N VAL A 74 -4.51 5.07 8.75
CA VAL A 74 -4.17 5.67 10.05
C VAL A 74 -3.43 6.99 9.85
N ASP A 75 -3.49 7.88 10.84
CA ASP A 75 -2.67 9.10 10.85
C ASP A 75 -1.21 8.81 11.25
N GLY A 76 -0.37 9.84 11.25
CA GLY A 76 1.05 9.73 11.62
C GLY A 76 1.32 9.28 13.06
N ASP A 77 0.32 9.32 13.93
CA ASP A 77 0.37 8.84 15.32
C ASP A 77 -0.38 7.50 15.49
N MET A 78 -0.65 6.81 14.37
CA MET A 78 -1.34 5.49 14.32
C MET A 78 -2.78 5.51 14.81
N LYS A 79 -3.45 6.67 14.86
CA LYS A 79 -4.88 6.72 15.14
C LYS A 79 -5.68 6.31 13.90
N PRO A 80 -6.69 5.46 14.05
CA PRO A 80 -7.46 4.98 12.92
C PRO A 80 -8.31 6.09 12.29
N ILE A 81 -8.25 6.21 10.97
CA ILE A 81 -9.10 7.03 10.12
C ILE A 81 -10.18 6.17 9.47
N LEU A 82 -9.77 5.05 8.88
CA LEU A 82 -10.65 4.06 8.26
C LEU A 82 -10.11 2.66 8.50
N LYS A 83 -11.00 1.73 8.85
CA LYS A 83 -10.71 0.30 8.92
C LYS A 83 -11.77 -0.49 8.20
N ARG A 84 -11.36 -1.36 7.29
CA ARG A 84 -12.22 -2.34 6.62
C ARG A 84 -11.58 -3.71 6.73
N GLY A 85 -12.39 -4.76 6.73
CA GLY A 85 -11.91 -6.12 6.87
C GLY A 85 -12.47 -7.04 5.79
N VAL A 86 -11.65 -8.01 5.38
CA VAL A 86 -12.07 -9.20 4.66
C VAL A 86 -12.92 -10.03 5.61
N ASP A 87 -14.05 -10.52 5.14
CA ASP A 87 -14.89 -11.40 5.94
C ASP A 87 -14.11 -12.64 6.37
N ARG A 88 -14.22 -13.00 7.64
CA ARG A 88 -13.40 -14.07 8.24
C ARG A 88 -13.61 -15.43 7.56
N ASP A 89 -14.83 -15.74 7.13
CA ASP A 89 -15.13 -16.96 6.39
C ASP A 89 -14.49 -17.01 5.00
N VAL A 90 -14.35 -15.86 4.31
CA VAL A 90 -13.60 -15.75 3.04
C VAL A 90 -12.11 -15.95 3.29
N ALA A 91 -11.55 -15.31 4.31
CA ALA A 91 -10.14 -15.50 4.67
C ALA A 91 -9.85 -16.96 5.03
N ASP A 92 -10.71 -17.61 5.82
CA ASP A 92 -10.58 -19.02 6.19
C ASP A 92 -10.69 -19.96 4.98
N ALA A 93 -11.63 -19.69 4.07
CA ALA A 93 -11.78 -20.47 2.83
C ALA A 93 -10.52 -20.37 1.96
N LEU A 94 -9.95 -19.16 1.79
CA LEU A 94 -8.71 -18.94 1.04
C LEU A 94 -7.52 -19.67 1.68
N VAL A 95 -7.38 -19.56 3.00
CA VAL A 95 -6.30 -20.23 3.75
C VAL A 95 -6.40 -21.75 3.61
N ARG A 96 -7.57 -22.33 3.84
CA ARG A 96 -7.80 -23.78 3.73
C ARG A 96 -7.57 -24.31 2.32
N GLU A 97 -7.85 -23.50 1.30
CA GLU A 97 -7.64 -23.91 -0.10
C GLU A 97 -6.17 -23.78 -0.51
N LEU A 98 -5.52 -22.67 -0.18
CA LEU A 98 -4.23 -22.30 -0.78
C LEU A 98 -3.02 -22.79 0.01
N ASN A 99 -3.10 -22.76 1.36
CA ASN A 99 -1.98 -23.20 2.20
C ASN A 99 -1.57 -24.67 1.97
N PRO A 100 -2.50 -25.64 1.85
CA PRO A 100 -2.14 -27.03 1.53
C PRO A 100 -1.57 -27.22 0.12
N LYS A 101 -1.80 -26.28 -0.79
CA LYS A 101 -1.23 -26.28 -2.15
C LYS A 101 0.19 -25.71 -2.22
N GLY A 102 0.74 -25.26 -1.07
CA GLY A 102 2.10 -24.72 -0.98
C GLY A 102 2.21 -23.22 -1.21
N TYR A 103 1.11 -22.51 -1.42
CA TYR A 103 1.15 -21.04 -1.48
C TYR A 103 1.54 -20.45 -0.12
N ARG A 104 2.40 -19.45 -0.12
CA ARG A 104 2.73 -18.70 1.09
C ARG A 104 1.69 -17.60 1.27
N LEU A 105 0.99 -17.64 2.40
CA LEU A 105 -0.03 -16.65 2.73
C LEU A 105 0.42 -15.75 3.88
N THR A 106 -0.03 -14.51 3.83
CA THR A 106 0.10 -13.54 4.93
C THR A 106 -1.26 -12.93 5.18
N LEU A 107 -1.64 -12.81 6.46
CA LEU A 107 -2.81 -12.02 6.86
C LEU A 107 -2.33 -10.73 7.52
N ASP A 108 -2.96 -9.61 7.16
CA ASP A 108 -2.91 -8.37 7.93
C ASP A 108 -4.03 -8.36 8.96
N VAL A 109 -3.69 -8.49 10.23
CA VAL A 109 -4.67 -8.42 11.33
C VAL A 109 -4.37 -7.19 12.17
N GLU A 110 -5.18 -6.14 12.00
CA GLU A 110 -5.02 -4.85 12.70
C GLU A 110 -3.64 -4.20 12.49
N GLY A 111 -2.98 -4.46 11.38
CA GLY A 111 -1.62 -3.99 11.06
C GLY A 111 -0.50 -4.96 11.43
N ASP A 112 -0.81 -6.03 12.18
CA ASP A 112 0.12 -7.10 12.52
C ASP A 112 0.22 -8.13 11.38
N ILE A 113 1.42 -8.70 11.20
CA ILE A 113 1.71 -9.74 10.20
C ILE A 113 1.42 -11.12 10.81
N CYS A 114 0.54 -11.90 10.19
CA CYS A 114 0.32 -13.30 10.52
C CYS A 114 0.68 -14.19 9.33
N VAL A 115 1.50 -15.23 9.56
CA VAL A 115 2.00 -16.14 8.54
C VAL A 115 1.79 -17.60 8.95
N PHE A 116 1.83 -18.53 7.99
CA PHE A 116 1.59 -19.96 8.22
C PHE A 116 2.88 -20.79 8.33
N ALA A 117 4.03 -20.16 8.18
CA ALA A 117 5.35 -20.74 8.41
C ALA A 117 6.34 -19.63 8.81
N PRO A 118 7.40 -19.94 9.58
CA PRO A 118 8.44 -18.96 9.89
C PRO A 118 9.04 -18.36 8.63
N MET A 119 9.34 -17.05 8.67
CA MET A 119 9.98 -16.32 7.57
C MET A 119 11.19 -15.52 8.08
N ASP A 120 12.13 -15.25 7.20
CA ASP A 120 13.21 -14.30 7.44
C ASP A 120 12.68 -12.87 7.25
N TYR A 121 12.38 -12.22 8.37
CA TYR A 121 11.79 -10.88 8.37
C TYR A 121 12.28 -10.08 9.60
N PRO A 122 12.73 -8.84 9.43
CA PRO A 122 13.33 -8.05 10.51
C PRO A 122 12.31 -7.51 11.52
N GLY A 123 11.01 -7.60 11.23
CA GLY A 123 9.92 -7.10 12.07
C GLY A 123 9.26 -8.20 12.90
N LYS A 124 8.26 -7.79 13.70
CA LYS A 124 7.42 -8.71 14.45
C LYS A 124 6.37 -9.36 13.54
N TYR A 125 6.15 -10.65 13.72
CA TYR A 125 5.06 -11.41 13.08
C TYR A 125 4.58 -12.54 13.99
N TYR A 126 3.41 -13.08 13.68
CA TYR A 126 2.81 -14.22 14.36
C TYR A 126 2.80 -15.43 13.41
N VAL A 127 3.23 -16.59 13.90
CA VAL A 127 3.05 -17.85 13.18
C VAL A 127 1.76 -18.48 13.66
N ILE A 128 0.85 -18.75 12.75
CA ILE A 128 -0.49 -19.30 13.01
C ILE A 128 -0.71 -20.57 12.20
N THR A 129 -1.62 -21.43 12.63
CA THR A 129 -1.99 -22.68 11.91
C THR A 129 -3.32 -22.55 11.19
N GLY A 130 -4.15 -21.60 11.58
CA GLY A 130 -5.43 -21.27 10.96
C GLY A 130 -5.84 -19.84 11.28
N VAL A 131 -6.87 -19.35 10.62
CA VAL A 131 -7.38 -17.99 10.82
C VAL A 131 -7.83 -17.77 12.28
N ASP A 132 -8.31 -18.83 12.96
CA ASP A 132 -8.76 -18.73 14.35
C ASP A 132 -7.64 -18.51 15.37
N ASP A 133 -6.40 -18.85 15.01
CA ASP A 133 -5.21 -18.61 15.85
C ASP A 133 -4.67 -17.19 15.72
N ALA A 134 -5.15 -16.43 14.74
CA ALA A 134 -4.74 -15.04 14.56
C ALA A 134 -5.23 -14.14 15.71
N PRO A 135 -4.52 -13.04 16.02
CA PRO A 135 -4.99 -12.05 16.97
C PRO A 135 -6.44 -11.62 16.68
N LYS A 136 -7.16 -11.20 17.72
CA LYS A 136 -8.52 -10.66 17.55
C LYS A 136 -8.46 -9.33 16.81
N GLY A 137 -9.39 -9.14 15.87
CA GLY A 137 -9.49 -7.90 15.09
C GLY A 137 -9.93 -8.14 13.65
N LEU A 138 -9.89 -7.08 12.87
CA LEU A 138 -10.19 -7.13 11.45
C LEU A 138 -9.01 -7.70 10.67
N ILE A 139 -9.30 -8.56 9.71
CA ILE A 139 -8.32 -9.01 8.70
C ILE A 139 -8.40 -7.99 7.56
N HIS A 140 -7.47 -7.06 7.51
CA HIS A 140 -7.50 -5.99 6.49
C HIS A 140 -7.17 -6.51 5.10
N GLN A 141 -6.31 -7.53 5.00
CA GLN A 141 -5.85 -8.09 3.74
C GLN A 141 -5.42 -9.54 3.91
N VAL A 142 -5.59 -10.33 2.87
CA VAL A 142 -4.93 -11.62 2.68
C VAL A 142 -3.98 -11.47 1.49
N SER A 143 -2.67 -11.69 1.68
CA SER A 143 -1.70 -11.69 0.60
C SER A 143 -1.28 -13.12 0.27
N VAL A 144 -1.09 -13.40 -1.01
CA VAL A 144 -0.67 -14.72 -1.52
C VAL A 144 0.55 -14.53 -2.40
N HIS A 145 1.65 -15.17 -2.03
CA HIS A 145 2.85 -15.25 -2.86
C HIS A 145 2.73 -16.42 -3.84
N THR A 146 2.89 -16.16 -5.12
CA THR A 146 2.85 -17.14 -6.20
C THR A 146 4.23 -17.39 -6.81
N GLU A 147 4.36 -18.40 -7.65
CA GLU A 147 5.65 -18.75 -8.26
C GLU A 147 5.93 -17.98 -9.57
N SER A 148 4.90 -17.43 -10.22
CA SER A 148 5.01 -16.77 -11.51
C SER A 148 3.95 -15.70 -11.72
N LEU A 149 4.19 -14.80 -12.69
CA LEU A 149 3.21 -13.80 -13.15
C LEU A 149 1.92 -14.45 -13.67
N GLU A 150 2.06 -15.57 -14.38
CA GLU A 150 0.92 -16.29 -14.96
C GLU A 150 0.07 -16.94 -13.85
N ASP A 151 0.70 -17.53 -12.84
CA ASP A 151 0.00 -18.10 -11.69
C ASP A 151 -0.72 -17.01 -10.89
N ALA A 152 -0.07 -15.87 -10.66
CA ALA A 152 -0.68 -14.72 -10.02
C ALA A 152 -1.92 -14.21 -10.78
N ALA A 153 -1.80 -14.06 -12.11
CA ALA A 153 -2.91 -13.62 -12.96
C ALA A 153 -4.09 -14.59 -12.92
N ARG A 154 -3.81 -15.91 -13.05
CA ARG A 154 -4.81 -16.96 -13.02
C ARG A 154 -5.52 -17.05 -11.67
N LEU A 155 -4.75 -16.99 -10.57
CA LEU A 155 -5.29 -17.12 -9.22
C LEU A 155 -6.09 -15.87 -8.83
N SER A 156 -5.61 -14.65 -9.12
CA SER A 156 -6.34 -13.42 -8.85
C SER A 156 -7.67 -13.36 -9.61
N ALA A 157 -7.69 -13.76 -10.89
CA ALA A 157 -8.92 -13.85 -11.68
C ALA A 157 -9.92 -14.85 -11.06
N SER A 158 -9.45 -16.04 -10.65
CA SER A 158 -10.28 -17.06 -10.00
C SER A 158 -10.85 -16.60 -8.66
N ILE A 159 -10.07 -15.85 -7.85
CA ILE A 159 -10.55 -15.29 -6.58
C ILE A 159 -11.62 -14.24 -6.85
N ASN A 160 -11.40 -13.34 -7.81
CA ASN A 160 -12.37 -12.32 -8.18
C ASN A 160 -13.68 -12.92 -8.76
N GLU A 161 -13.60 -14.01 -9.50
CA GLU A 161 -14.79 -14.72 -9.99
C GLU A 161 -15.62 -15.30 -8.84
N ARG A 162 -14.98 -15.93 -7.84
CA ARG A 162 -15.68 -16.65 -6.76
C ARG A 162 -16.12 -15.75 -5.59
N TYR A 163 -15.37 -14.71 -5.31
CA TYR A 163 -15.55 -13.87 -4.11
C TYR A 163 -15.61 -12.37 -4.43
N GLY A 164 -15.71 -11.97 -5.71
CA GLY A 164 -15.66 -10.58 -6.13
C GLY A 164 -16.83 -9.71 -5.69
N ASP A 165 -17.87 -10.28 -5.10
CA ASP A 165 -18.93 -9.58 -4.38
C ASP A 165 -18.49 -9.10 -2.98
N ARG A 166 -17.46 -9.70 -2.39
CA ARG A 166 -16.98 -9.48 -1.01
C ARG A 166 -15.54 -8.97 -0.93
N VAL A 167 -14.68 -9.38 -1.86
CA VAL A 167 -13.27 -9.00 -1.91
C VAL A 167 -12.85 -8.59 -3.32
N GLU A 168 -11.70 -7.97 -3.42
CA GLU A 168 -11.04 -7.63 -4.67
C GLU A 168 -9.56 -8.08 -4.60
N ALA A 169 -9.15 -8.93 -5.53
CA ALA A 169 -7.80 -9.46 -5.63
C ALA A 169 -7.02 -8.68 -6.68
N PHE A 170 -5.96 -8.01 -6.25
CA PHE A 170 -5.05 -7.23 -7.07
C PHE A 170 -3.76 -8.00 -7.30
N GLN A 171 -3.38 -8.20 -8.56
CA GLN A 171 -2.06 -8.72 -8.87
C GLN A 171 -1.00 -7.62 -8.69
N ASN A 172 0.02 -7.91 -7.89
CA ASN A 172 1.20 -7.10 -7.71
C ASN A 172 2.44 -7.95 -8.02
N VAL A 173 2.87 -7.94 -9.28
CA VAL A 173 3.92 -8.82 -9.82
C VAL A 173 3.55 -10.30 -9.57
N ILE A 174 4.22 -10.99 -8.67
CA ILE A 174 3.94 -12.37 -8.26
C ILE A 174 3.20 -12.46 -6.91
N GLU A 175 2.90 -11.32 -6.29
CA GLU A 175 2.03 -11.24 -5.11
C GLU A 175 0.58 -10.96 -5.55
N ILE A 176 -0.37 -11.45 -4.76
CA ILE A 176 -1.79 -11.12 -4.90
C ILE A 176 -2.24 -10.50 -3.59
N ASP A 177 -2.68 -9.25 -3.64
CA ASP A 177 -3.27 -8.55 -2.52
C ASP A 177 -4.79 -8.66 -2.57
N ILE A 178 -5.40 -9.36 -1.62
CA ILE A 178 -6.84 -9.58 -1.52
C ILE A 178 -7.38 -8.67 -0.42
N ALA A 179 -8.02 -7.60 -0.82
CA ALA A 179 -8.60 -6.59 0.06
C ALA A 179 -10.14 -6.70 0.09
N PRO A 180 -10.82 -6.09 1.08
CA PRO A 180 -12.28 -5.98 1.06
C PRO A 180 -12.76 -5.27 -0.20
N ARG A 181 -13.89 -5.71 -0.75
CA ARG A 181 -14.47 -5.09 -1.94
C ARG A 181 -14.61 -3.57 -1.79
N GLY A 182 -14.22 -2.85 -2.83
CA GLY A 182 -14.26 -1.39 -2.88
C GLY A 182 -13.10 -0.72 -2.13
N CYS A 183 -12.07 -1.48 -1.71
CA CYS A 183 -10.79 -0.94 -1.29
C CYS A 183 -9.83 -0.91 -2.48
N SER A 184 -9.05 0.14 -2.58
CA SER A 184 -7.91 0.29 -3.46
C SER A 184 -7.07 1.46 -2.97
N LYS A 185 -5.84 1.61 -3.46
CA LYS A 185 -5.01 2.79 -3.15
C LYS A 185 -5.73 4.10 -3.46
N GLY A 186 -6.45 4.17 -4.59
CA GLY A 186 -7.25 5.34 -4.97
C GLY A 186 -8.43 5.61 -4.04
N LYS A 187 -9.18 4.57 -3.66
CA LYS A 187 -10.26 4.72 -2.68
C LYS A 187 -9.72 5.15 -1.31
N GLY A 188 -8.55 4.65 -0.94
CA GLY A 188 -7.85 5.03 0.29
C GLY A 188 -7.50 6.52 0.33
N VAL A 189 -6.88 7.07 -0.73
CA VAL A 189 -6.54 8.50 -0.77
C VAL A 189 -7.78 9.39 -0.85
N MET A 190 -8.87 8.94 -1.46
CA MET A 190 -10.13 9.69 -1.47
C MET A 190 -10.80 9.70 -0.10
N ALA A 191 -10.76 8.57 0.65
CA ALA A 191 -11.24 8.52 2.03
C ALA A 191 -10.39 9.43 2.95
N LEU A 192 -9.07 9.43 2.77
CA LEU A 192 -8.17 10.34 3.47
C LEU A 192 -8.50 11.81 3.14
N ARG A 193 -8.73 12.13 1.86
CA ARG A 193 -9.11 13.48 1.42
C ARG A 193 -10.36 13.97 2.14
N GLU A 194 -11.39 13.15 2.20
CA GLU A 194 -12.64 13.52 2.88
C GLU A 194 -12.41 13.72 4.39
N HIS A 195 -11.63 12.85 5.04
CA HIS A 195 -11.28 13.00 6.45
C HIS A 195 -10.50 14.28 6.75
N MET A 196 -9.58 14.67 5.85
CA MET A 196 -8.74 15.85 6.03
C MET A 196 -9.43 17.18 5.69
N LYS A 197 -10.58 17.14 5.00
CA LYS A 197 -11.27 18.32 4.51
C LYS A 197 -11.64 19.31 5.61
N ASP A 198 -12.10 18.82 6.76
CA ASP A 198 -12.48 19.67 7.88
C ASP A 198 -11.28 20.37 8.52
N ALA A 199 -10.12 19.70 8.55
CA ALA A 199 -8.91 20.25 9.17
C ALA A 199 -8.12 21.20 8.27
N TYR A 200 -8.11 20.95 6.95
CA TYR A 200 -7.22 21.64 6.01
C TYR A 200 -7.95 22.39 4.88
N GLY A 201 -9.28 22.25 4.77
CA GLY A 201 -10.05 22.76 3.65
C GLY A 201 -9.64 22.09 2.34
N ASP A 202 -9.67 22.86 1.24
CA ASP A 202 -9.19 22.39 -0.05
C ASP A 202 -7.68 22.33 -0.12
N PHE A 203 -7.15 21.18 -0.49
CA PHE A 203 -5.73 20.95 -0.73
C PHE A 203 -5.49 20.27 -2.09
N THR A 204 -4.25 20.32 -2.56
CA THR A 204 -3.85 19.56 -3.75
C THR A 204 -3.29 18.21 -3.33
N LEU A 205 -3.86 17.13 -3.86
CA LEU A 205 -3.42 15.77 -3.65
C LEU A 205 -2.46 15.35 -4.78
N PHE A 206 -1.25 15.01 -4.40
CA PHE A 206 -0.24 14.43 -5.29
C PHE A 206 -0.12 12.94 -5.03
N GLY A 207 0.05 12.14 -6.09
CA GLY A 207 0.23 10.70 -6.01
C GLY A 207 1.43 10.25 -6.82
N ILE A 208 2.20 9.26 -6.32
CA ILE A 208 3.28 8.64 -7.08
C ILE A 208 3.28 7.13 -6.90
N GLY A 209 3.53 6.40 -7.98
CA GLY A 209 3.62 4.94 -7.98
C GLY A 209 4.29 4.41 -9.24
N ASP A 210 4.71 3.14 -9.22
CA ASP A 210 5.52 2.54 -10.29
C ASP A 210 4.87 1.32 -10.95
N SER A 211 3.77 0.79 -10.41
CA SER A 211 3.21 -0.48 -10.88
C SER A 211 1.69 -0.44 -11.10
N ILE A 212 1.12 -1.52 -11.64
CA ILE A 212 -0.28 -1.58 -12.06
C ILE A 212 -1.25 -1.38 -10.87
N ASN A 213 -0.89 -1.85 -9.68
CA ASN A 213 -1.71 -1.65 -8.47
C ASN A 213 -1.75 -0.18 -8.00
N ASP A 214 -0.91 0.71 -8.60
CA ASP A 214 -0.93 2.15 -8.36
C ASP A 214 -1.88 2.92 -9.28
N LEU A 215 -2.38 2.32 -10.36
CA LEU A 215 -3.29 2.98 -11.28
C LEU A 215 -4.43 3.71 -10.57
N PRO A 216 -5.12 3.09 -9.58
CA PRO A 216 -6.17 3.80 -8.85
C PRO A 216 -5.67 5.03 -8.05
N LEU A 217 -4.41 5.02 -7.56
CA LEU A 217 -3.79 6.17 -6.90
C LEU A 217 -3.50 7.27 -7.91
N LEU A 218 -2.90 6.91 -9.06
CA LEU A 218 -2.55 7.85 -10.13
C LEU A 218 -3.79 8.55 -10.70
N GLU A 219 -4.90 7.82 -10.83
CA GLU A 219 -6.19 8.36 -11.30
C GLU A 219 -6.89 9.25 -10.27
N ALA A 220 -6.74 8.96 -8.97
CA ALA A 220 -7.42 9.68 -7.89
C ALA A 220 -6.71 10.98 -7.48
N ALA A 221 -5.42 11.12 -7.76
CA ALA A 221 -4.64 12.31 -7.45
C ALA A 221 -4.97 13.47 -8.38
N ASP A 222 -4.89 14.72 -7.88
CA ASP A 222 -5.02 15.92 -8.71
C ASP A 222 -3.85 16.07 -9.69
N VAL A 223 -2.65 15.67 -9.22
CA VAL A 223 -1.42 15.57 -10.01
C VAL A 223 -0.74 14.25 -9.65
N SER A 224 -0.47 13.42 -10.64
CA SER A 224 0.16 12.13 -10.42
C SER A 224 1.48 11.99 -11.15
N TYR A 225 2.39 11.24 -10.54
CA TYR A 225 3.73 10.98 -11.04
C TYR A 225 3.98 9.49 -11.18
N THR A 226 4.79 9.13 -12.16
CA THR A 226 5.34 7.78 -12.30
C THR A 226 6.75 7.86 -12.90
N PHE A 227 7.37 6.72 -13.12
CA PHE A 227 8.76 6.62 -13.54
C PHE A 227 8.90 6.09 -14.98
N PRO A 228 10.05 6.34 -15.66
CA PRO A 228 10.30 5.79 -17.01
C PRO A 228 10.28 4.26 -17.06
N TYR A 229 10.63 3.58 -15.95
CA TYR A 229 10.64 2.12 -15.85
C TYR A 229 9.25 1.52 -15.53
N ALA A 230 8.27 2.33 -15.15
CA ALA A 230 6.91 1.86 -14.89
C ALA A 230 6.24 1.30 -16.16
N PRO A 231 5.25 0.39 -16.03
CA PRO A 231 4.47 -0.09 -17.16
C PRO A 231 3.89 1.04 -18.01
N GLU A 232 3.75 0.81 -19.31
CA GLU A 232 3.26 1.82 -20.26
C GLU A 232 1.91 2.41 -19.85
N ILE A 233 1.02 1.58 -19.29
CA ILE A 233 -0.29 2.02 -18.79
C ILE A 233 -0.14 3.05 -17.66
N CYS A 234 0.80 2.85 -16.73
CA CYS A 234 1.06 3.80 -15.65
C CYS A 234 1.60 5.11 -16.21
N ARG A 235 2.54 5.05 -17.18
CA ARG A 235 3.09 6.25 -17.84
C ARG A 235 2.04 7.04 -18.64
N LYS A 236 1.02 6.36 -19.17
CA LYS A 236 -0.09 7.02 -19.87
C LYS A 236 -1.13 7.62 -18.92
N THR A 237 -1.30 7.03 -17.73
CA THR A 237 -2.26 7.48 -16.72
C THR A 237 -1.72 8.63 -15.88
N ALA A 238 -0.43 8.60 -15.53
CA ALA A 238 0.17 9.64 -14.71
C ALA A 238 0.21 11.00 -15.42
N THR A 239 0.05 12.07 -14.66
CA THR A 239 0.15 13.45 -15.16
C THR A 239 1.57 13.75 -15.66
N LYS A 240 2.60 13.24 -14.97
CA LYS A 240 4.01 13.47 -15.28
C LYS A 240 4.84 12.20 -15.08
N VAL A 241 5.88 12.05 -15.91
CA VAL A 241 6.92 11.04 -15.72
C VAL A 241 8.17 11.73 -15.19
N VAL A 242 8.74 11.23 -14.11
CA VAL A 242 9.90 11.81 -13.40
C VAL A 242 10.97 10.75 -13.18
N ASP A 243 12.22 11.16 -13.05
CA ASP A 243 13.32 10.21 -12.84
C ASP A 243 13.37 9.70 -11.39
N THR A 244 13.01 10.55 -10.43
CA THR A 244 13.06 10.24 -8.99
C THR A 244 11.85 10.79 -8.24
N ILE A 245 11.59 10.25 -7.03
CA ILE A 245 10.60 10.83 -6.11
C ILE A 245 11.01 12.24 -5.66
N VAL A 246 12.32 12.54 -5.62
CA VAL A 246 12.83 13.88 -5.30
C VAL A 246 12.33 14.90 -6.31
N ASP A 247 12.38 14.56 -7.62
CA ASP A 247 11.89 15.44 -8.69
C ASP A 247 10.39 15.70 -8.55
N ALA A 248 9.61 14.65 -8.23
CA ALA A 248 8.18 14.78 -8.00
C ALA A 248 7.87 15.70 -6.80
N LEU A 249 8.61 15.54 -5.69
CA LEU A 249 8.45 16.38 -4.51
C LEU A 249 8.82 17.83 -4.80
N VAL A 250 9.91 18.09 -5.54
CA VAL A 250 10.31 19.45 -5.97
C VAL A 250 9.22 20.07 -6.83
N ASP A 251 8.80 19.41 -7.90
CA ASP A 251 7.74 19.89 -8.81
C ASP A 251 6.43 20.16 -8.05
N SER A 252 6.07 19.29 -7.12
CA SER A 252 4.87 19.48 -6.30
C SER A 252 4.98 20.69 -5.36
N MET A 253 6.18 21.04 -4.89
CA MET A 253 6.37 22.24 -4.05
C MET A 253 6.25 23.55 -4.85
N GLU A 254 6.59 23.53 -6.13
CA GLU A 254 6.56 24.68 -7.04
C GLU A 254 5.17 24.91 -7.68
N SER A 255 4.31 23.85 -7.71
CA SER A 255 2.93 23.90 -8.20
C SER A 255 2.01 24.61 -7.19
#